data_b6226e5df9ac711bda3920e1905bfa2d
#
_entry.id   b6226e5df9ac711bda3920e1905bfa2d
#
_cell.length_a   1.000
_cell.length_b   1.000
_cell.length_c   1.000
_cell.angle_alpha   90.00
_cell.angle_beta   90.00
_cell.angle_gamma   90.00
#
_symmetry.space_group_name_H-M   'P 1'
#
loop_
_entity.id
_entity.type
_entity.pdbx_description
1 polymer ?
#
loop_
_entity_poly.entity_id
_entity_poly.type
_entity_poly.pdbx_seq_one_letter_code
_entity_poly.pdbx_strand_id
1 'polypeptide(L)'
;MIDPIAFLHLSPTTLADVLSRNQVMDCGIRPLWPGMARIAGPAYPVRCAPGDNLMLHAAIYRAPAGSVIVVQAGDLEYAVAGGNVCAVAQRRGIAGFVVDGLIRDVAEARANSFPVYARGVVPFPGGKEVAIPLNTPVVCGGVSVAPGDIVVADEEGIAVIPHAQAEAVLARALAKAEKDGAETLDAWESAHRARIEEILRRKGYVG
;
A
#
# COMPACT_ATOMS: atom_id res chain seq x y z
N MET A 1 -17.24 6.34 12.38
CA MET A 1 -16.44 5.71 11.29
C MET A 1 -15.35 6.69 10.93
N ILE A 2 -14.09 6.30 10.98
CA ILE A 2 -12.94 7.19 10.68
C ILE A 2 -12.89 7.44 9.18
N ASP A 3 -12.63 8.70 8.81
CA ASP A 3 -12.31 9.05 7.44
C ASP A 3 -10.90 8.54 7.10
N PRO A 4 -10.75 7.64 6.12
CA PRO A 4 -9.44 7.14 5.68
C PRO A 4 -8.45 8.23 5.26
N ILE A 5 -8.94 9.39 4.81
CA ILE A 5 -8.13 10.55 4.44
C ILE A 5 -7.28 11.06 5.63
N ALA A 6 -7.71 10.84 6.87
CA ALA A 6 -6.92 11.19 8.05
C ALA A 6 -5.54 10.51 8.08
N PHE A 7 -5.40 9.36 7.42
CA PHE A 7 -4.12 8.66 7.30
C PHE A 7 -3.19 9.19 6.20
N LEU A 8 -3.67 10.04 5.30
CA LEU A 8 -2.88 10.56 4.17
C LEU A 8 -1.65 11.36 4.64
N HIS A 9 -1.71 11.95 5.85
CA HIS A 9 -0.60 12.70 6.43
C HIS A 9 0.41 11.83 7.19
N LEU A 10 0.14 10.54 7.36
CA LEU A 10 1.00 9.59 8.04
C LEU A 10 1.78 8.75 7.03
N SER A 11 3.10 8.72 7.15
CA SER A 11 3.92 7.86 6.28
C SER A 11 3.75 6.38 6.66
N PRO A 12 3.91 5.43 5.72
CA PRO A 12 4.02 4.01 6.04
C PRO A 12 5.08 3.70 7.08
N THR A 13 6.18 4.47 7.17
CA THR A 13 7.21 4.32 8.20
C THR A 13 6.67 4.66 9.60
N THR A 14 5.99 5.81 9.75
CA THR A 14 5.33 6.17 11.02
C THR A 14 4.28 5.13 11.43
N LEU A 15 3.52 4.61 10.46
CA LEU A 15 2.54 3.56 10.71
C LEU A 15 3.20 2.25 11.11
N ALA A 16 4.32 1.86 10.48
CA ALA A 16 5.06 0.65 10.81
C ALA A 16 5.59 0.63 12.25
N ASP A 17 5.90 1.81 12.82
CA ASP A 17 6.33 1.93 14.22
C ASP A 17 5.21 1.58 15.24
N VAL A 18 3.96 1.61 14.81
CA VAL A 18 2.79 1.33 15.65
C VAL A 18 1.99 0.10 15.21
N LEU A 19 2.36 -0.50 14.07
CA LEU A 19 1.75 -1.71 13.51
C LEU A 19 2.61 -2.96 13.80
N SER A 20 2.03 -4.14 13.59
CA SER A 20 2.77 -5.39 13.56
C SER A 20 3.38 -5.62 12.17
N ARG A 21 4.49 -6.38 12.09
CA ARG A 21 5.20 -6.63 10.82
C ARG A 21 4.30 -7.27 9.73
N ASN A 22 3.35 -8.09 10.11
CA ASN A 22 2.39 -8.73 9.21
C ASN A 22 1.29 -7.77 8.67
N GLN A 23 1.35 -6.50 9.01
CA GLN A 23 0.48 -5.44 8.49
C GLN A 23 1.21 -4.53 7.48
N VAL A 24 2.47 -4.85 7.15
CA VAL A 24 3.26 -4.14 6.14
C VAL A 24 3.63 -5.11 5.04
N MET A 25 3.26 -4.78 3.80
CA MET A 25 3.52 -5.63 2.64
C MET A 25 5.02 -5.84 2.39
N ASP A 26 5.36 -6.89 1.67
CA ASP A 26 6.74 -7.16 1.28
C ASP A 26 7.26 -6.09 0.29
N CYS A 27 8.58 -5.92 0.24
CA CYS A 27 9.23 -4.91 -0.56
C CYS A 27 9.21 -5.18 -2.08
N GLY A 28 8.58 -6.27 -2.52
CA GLY A 28 8.44 -6.58 -3.95
C GLY A 28 7.34 -5.76 -4.62
N ILE A 29 6.37 -5.21 -3.85
CA ILE A 29 5.35 -4.30 -4.37
C ILE A 29 5.83 -2.87 -4.13
N ARG A 30 6.07 -2.11 -5.20
CA ARG A 30 6.69 -0.77 -5.17
C ARG A 30 5.95 0.23 -6.04
N PRO A 31 6.12 1.54 -5.79
CA PRO A 31 5.68 2.54 -6.75
C PRO A 31 6.41 2.34 -8.09
N LEU A 32 5.68 2.41 -9.19
CA LEU A 32 6.23 2.13 -10.51
C LEU A 32 7.00 3.30 -11.14
N TRP A 33 7.02 4.46 -10.48
CA TRP A 33 7.86 5.61 -10.85
C TRP A 33 8.15 6.48 -9.62
N PRO A 34 9.26 7.23 -9.64
CA PRO A 34 9.62 8.16 -8.58
C PRO A 34 8.62 9.31 -8.43
N GLY A 35 8.46 9.83 -7.20
CA GLY A 35 7.60 10.98 -6.93
C GLY A 35 6.11 10.70 -7.02
N MET A 36 5.71 9.43 -6.94
CA MET A 36 4.30 9.06 -6.85
C MET A 36 3.69 9.59 -5.55
N ALA A 37 2.52 10.21 -5.65
CA ALA A 37 1.82 10.74 -4.48
C ALA A 37 1.44 9.61 -3.52
N ARG A 38 1.53 9.89 -2.21
CA ARG A 38 0.98 9.00 -1.18
C ARG A 38 -0.52 8.86 -1.37
N ILE A 39 -1.01 7.65 -1.19
CA ILE A 39 -2.43 7.33 -1.17
C ILE A 39 -2.85 6.80 0.19
N ALA A 40 -4.09 7.08 0.57
CA ALA A 40 -4.78 6.46 1.70
C ALA A 40 -6.24 6.24 1.31
N GLY A 41 -6.78 5.08 1.65
CA GLY A 41 -8.18 4.77 1.34
C GLY A 41 -8.62 3.41 1.84
N PRO A 42 -9.94 3.15 1.86
CA PRO A 42 -10.46 1.84 2.21
C PRO A 42 -10.10 0.84 1.11
N ALA A 43 -9.66 -0.33 1.52
CA ALA A 43 -9.34 -1.42 0.62
C ALA A 43 -10.60 -1.94 -0.09
N TYR A 44 -10.50 -2.13 -1.40
CA TYR A 44 -11.42 -2.90 -2.21
C TYR A 44 -10.65 -4.10 -2.78
N PRO A 45 -10.65 -5.25 -2.07
CA PRO A 45 -9.85 -6.40 -2.48
C PRO A 45 -10.40 -7.08 -3.72
N VAL A 46 -9.49 -7.52 -4.58
CA VAL A 46 -9.77 -8.18 -5.86
C VAL A 46 -8.84 -9.35 -6.04
N ARG A 47 -9.39 -10.51 -6.37
CA ARG A 47 -8.62 -11.66 -6.83
C ARG A 47 -8.82 -11.82 -8.33
N CYS A 48 -7.72 -11.96 -9.07
CA CYS A 48 -7.72 -12.43 -10.45
C CYS A 48 -7.26 -13.89 -10.48
N ALA A 49 -7.74 -14.65 -11.46
CA ALA A 49 -7.14 -15.94 -11.77
C ALA A 49 -5.79 -15.73 -12.48
N PRO A 50 -4.85 -16.68 -12.40
CA PRO A 50 -3.62 -16.62 -13.19
C PRO A 50 -3.92 -16.43 -14.69
N GLY A 51 -3.20 -15.52 -15.33
CA GLY A 51 -3.39 -15.17 -16.74
C GLY A 51 -4.64 -14.35 -17.06
N ASP A 52 -5.39 -13.87 -16.05
CA ASP A 52 -6.68 -13.19 -16.24
C ASP A 52 -6.73 -11.81 -15.55
N ASN A 53 -7.45 -10.86 -16.15
CA ASN A 53 -7.60 -9.52 -15.61
C ASN A 53 -9.06 -9.05 -15.47
N LEU A 54 -10.03 -9.94 -15.77
CA LEU A 54 -11.46 -9.61 -15.77
C LEU A 54 -11.90 -8.94 -14.47
N MET A 55 -11.46 -9.48 -13.32
CA MET A 55 -11.99 -9.02 -12.04
C MET A 55 -11.47 -7.64 -11.65
N LEU A 56 -10.24 -7.26 -12.00
CA LEU A 56 -9.78 -5.89 -11.84
C LEU A 56 -10.56 -4.92 -12.75
N HIS A 57 -10.77 -5.31 -14.02
CA HIS A 57 -11.56 -4.50 -14.95
C HIS A 57 -13.04 -4.36 -14.50
N ALA A 58 -13.58 -5.37 -13.83
CA ALA A 58 -14.91 -5.27 -13.23
C ALA A 58 -14.91 -4.37 -11.97
N ALA A 59 -13.85 -4.43 -11.17
CA ALA A 59 -13.72 -3.70 -9.90
C ALA A 59 -13.72 -2.18 -10.10
N ILE A 60 -13.07 -1.65 -11.14
CA ILE A 60 -13.03 -0.20 -11.39
C ILE A 60 -14.43 0.41 -11.61
N TYR A 61 -15.43 -0.39 -11.97
CA TYR A 61 -16.83 0.04 -12.13
C TYR A 61 -17.68 -0.17 -10.88
N ARG A 62 -17.20 -0.87 -9.86
CA ARG A 62 -17.96 -1.29 -8.67
C ARG A 62 -17.40 -0.76 -7.37
N ALA A 63 -16.10 -0.51 -7.30
CA ALA A 63 -15.47 0.05 -6.11
C ALA A 63 -15.98 1.49 -5.87
N PRO A 64 -16.30 1.85 -4.62
CA PRO A 64 -16.62 3.23 -4.27
C PRO A 64 -15.47 4.20 -4.56
N ALA A 65 -15.78 5.46 -4.85
CA ALA A 65 -14.76 6.50 -4.93
C ALA A 65 -13.97 6.60 -3.62
N GLY A 66 -12.69 6.93 -3.71
CA GLY A 66 -11.75 6.96 -2.59
C GLY A 66 -11.15 5.60 -2.23
N SER A 67 -11.65 4.49 -2.81
CA SER A 67 -11.08 3.16 -2.53
C SER A 67 -9.68 2.99 -3.12
N VAL A 68 -8.85 2.22 -2.41
CA VAL A 68 -7.63 1.60 -2.96
C VAL A 68 -7.99 0.19 -3.41
N ILE A 69 -7.87 -0.09 -4.72
CA ILE A 69 -8.10 -1.44 -5.23
C ILE A 69 -6.84 -2.28 -4.97
N VAL A 70 -6.99 -3.32 -4.14
CA VAL A 70 -5.90 -4.23 -3.74
C VAL A 70 -6.05 -5.54 -4.49
N VAL A 71 -5.08 -5.89 -5.33
CA VAL A 71 -5.19 -6.98 -6.29
C VAL A 71 -4.22 -8.12 -5.97
N GLN A 72 -4.77 -9.31 -5.81
CA GLN A 72 -4.02 -10.58 -5.87
C GLN A 72 -4.11 -11.10 -7.32
N ALA A 73 -3.05 -10.92 -8.11
CA ALA A 73 -3.08 -11.24 -9.55
C ALA A 73 -2.97 -12.74 -9.86
N GLY A 74 -2.36 -13.51 -8.96
CA GLY A 74 -2.23 -14.97 -9.12
C GLY A 74 -0.99 -15.44 -9.90
N ASP A 75 -0.34 -14.56 -10.69
CA ASP A 75 0.91 -14.83 -11.41
C ASP A 75 1.75 -13.55 -11.62
N LEU A 76 2.94 -13.74 -12.23
CA LEU A 76 3.87 -12.68 -12.64
C LEU A 76 4.22 -12.78 -14.14
N GLU A 77 3.27 -13.20 -14.96
CA GLU A 77 3.48 -13.37 -16.40
C GLU A 77 2.62 -12.41 -17.22
N TYR A 78 1.48 -11.98 -16.68
CA TYR A 78 0.50 -11.17 -17.40
C TYR A 78 0.17 -9.88 -16.66
N ALA A 79 -0.06 -8.81 -17.44
CA ALA A 79 -0.51 -7.54 -16.91
C ALA A 79 -2.01 -7.57 -16.59
N VAL A 80 -2.36 -7.18 -15.37
CA VAL A 80 -3.78 -7.11 -14.95
C VAL A 80 -4.42 -5.75 -15.23
N ALA A 81 -3.61 -4.70 -15.45
CA ALA A 81 -4.08 -3.35 -15.79
C ALA A 81 -3.15 -2.69 -16.81
N GLY A 82 -3.66 -1.67 -17.49
CA GLY A 82 -2.91 -0.80 -18.40
C GLY A 82 -3.44 0.63 -18.38
N GLY A 83 -2.94 1.49 -19.26
CA GLY A 83 -3.19 2.92 -19.26
C GLY A 83 -4.68 3.31 -19.23
N ASN A 84 -5.50 2.74 -20.13
CA ASN A 84 -6.93 3.02 -20.17
C ASN A 84 -7.66 2.58 -18.88
N VAL A 85 -7.27 1.46 -18.28
CA VAL A 85 -7.87 0.98 -17.02
C VAL A 85 -7.55 1.94 -15.88
N CYS A 86 -6.31 2.40 -15.79
CA CYS A 86 -5.88 3.42 -14.83
C CYS A 86 -6.63 4.76 -15.03
N ALA A 87 -6.76 5.23 -16.26
CA ALA A 87 -7.46 6.46 -16.57
C ALA A 87 -8.96 6.40 -16.21
N VAL A 88 -9.63 5.26 -16.48
CA VAL A 88 -11.03 5.07 -16.09
C VAL A 88 -11.16 4.97 -14.58
N ALA A 89 -10.28 4.25 -13.89
CA ALA A 89 -10.27 4.18 -12.42
C ALA A 89 -10.14 5.57 -11.80
N GLN A 90 -9.19 6.38 -12.29
CA GLN A 90 -9.01 7.77 -11.84
C GLN A 90 -10.26 8.62 -12.04
N ARG A 91 -10.87 8.56 -13.22
CA ARG A 91 -12.13 9.29 -13.52
C ARG A 91 -13.26 8.91 -12.58
N ARG A 92 -13.26 7.68 -12.07
CA ARG A 92 -14.23 7.16 -11.11
C ARG A 92 -13.86 7.46 -9.64
N GLY A 93 -12.78 8.17 -9.43
CA GLY A 93 -12.35 8.58 -8.08
C GLY A 93 -11.64 7.47 -7.28
N ILE A 94 -11.16 6.41 -7.92
CA ILE A 94 -10.32 5.40 -7.26
C ILE A 94 -9.01 6.06 -6.84
N ALA A 95 -8.59 5.86 -5.59
CA ALA A 95 -7.39 6.48 -5.04
C ALA A 95 -6.09 5.94 -5.63
N GLY A 96 -6.08 4.66 -6.02
CA GLY A 96 -4.92 4.01 -6.63
C GLY A 96 -5.05 2.49 -6.64
N PHE A 97 -4.06 1.83 -7.23
CA PHE A 97 -3.93 0.39 -7.25
C PHE A 97 -2.74 -0.09 -6.43
N VAL A 98 -2.94 -1.16 -5.67
CA VAL A 98 -1.88 -1.99 -5.07
C VAL A 98 -2.01 -3.39 -5.66
N VAL A 99 -1.01 -3.82 -6.44
CA VAL A 99 -1.10 -5.03 -7.27
C VAL A 99 0.02 -6.00 -6.89
N ASP A 100 -0.37 -7.12 -6.31
CA ASP A 100 0.53 -8.27 -6.16
C ASP A 100 0.60 -9.02 -7.51
N GLY A 101 1.27 -8.39 -8.46
CA GLY A 101 1.30 -8.78 -9.86
C GLY A 101 1.92 -7.69 -10.74
N LEU A 102 1.62 -7.76 -12.03
CA LEU A 102 2.20 -6.88 -13.06
C LEU A 102 1.15 -6.01 -13.73
N ILE A 103 1.60 -4.84 -14.22
CA ILE A 103 0.80 -3.97 -15.10
C ILE A 103 1.54 -3.68 -16.41
N ARG A 104 0.90 -2.94 -17.30
CA ARG A 104 1.50 -2.38 -18.53
C ARG A 104 1.17 -0.91 -18.71
N ASP A 105 1.68 -0.29 -19.77
CA ASP A 105 1.38 1.10 -20.16
C ASP A 105 1.74 2.12 -19.06
N VAL A 106 2.85 1.92 -18.35
CA VAL A 106 3.28 2.75 -17.20
C VAL A 106 3.45 4.22 -17.58
N ALA A 107 3.89 4.51 -18.81
CA ALA A 107 4.03 5.89 -19.27
C ALA A 107 2.70 6.64 -19.27
N GLU A 108 1.60 5.98 -19.65
CA GLU A 108 0.26 6.55 -19.65
C GLU A 108 -0.28 6.74 -18.22
N ALA A 109 -0.10 5.73 -17.36
CA ALA A 109 -0.49 5.83 -15.94
C ALA A 109 0.25 6.98 -15.24
N ARG A 110 1.55 7.15 -15.52
CA ARG A 110 2.39 8.25 -15.03
C ARG A 110 1.91 9.60 -15.55
N ALA A 111 1.65 9.72 -16.84
CA ALA A 111 1.17 10.96 -17.45
C ALA A 111 -0.17 11.42 -16.83
N ASN A 112 -1.02 10.48 -16.46
CA ASN A 112 -2.27 10.74 -15.74
C ASN A 112 -2.09 10.93 -14.22
N SER A 113 -0.87 10.73 -13.69
CA SER A 113 -0.58 10.77 -12.25
C SER A 113 -1.47 9.83 -11.43
N PHE A 114 -1.88 8.67 -11.99
CA PHE A 114 -2.70 7.70 -11.28
C PHE A 114 -1.81 6.72 -10.50
N PRO A 115 -1.84 6.69 -9.17
CA PRO A 115 -0.92 5.90 -8.36
C PRO A 115 -1.08 4.39 -8.56
N VAL A 116 0.03 3.71 -8.91
CA VAL A 116 0.07 2.25 -9.05
C VAL A 116 1.31 1.70 -8.36
N TYR A 117 1.09 0.87 -7.37
CA TYR A 117 2.10 0.07 -6.68
C TYR A 117 1.98 -1.37 -7.18
N ALA A 118 3.06 -1.93 -7.72
CA ALA A 118 3.03 -3.27 -8.30
C ALA A 118 4.40 -3.95 -8.18
N ARG A 119 4.45 -5.26 -8.49
CA ARG A 119 5.72 -6.00 -8.54
C ARG A 119 6.57 -5.64 -9.76
N GLY A 120 5.95 -5.13 -10.82
CA GLY A 120 6.66 -4.75 -12.03
C GLY A 120 5.76 -4.54 -13.23
N VAL A 121 6.38 -4.59 -14.40
CA VAL A 121 5.78 -4.26 -15.69
C VAL A 121 6.04 -5.36 -16.69
N VAL A 122 5.02 -5.73 -17.47
CA VAL A 122 5.11 -6.64 -18.61
C VAL A 122 4.17 -6.17 -19.71
N PRO A 123 4.54 -6.26 -21.01
CA PRO A 123 3.67 -5.77 -22.08
C PRO A 123 2.47 -6.69 -22.37
N PHE A 124 2.53 -7.97 -21.98
CA PHE A 124 1.54 -8.96 -22.34
C PHE A 124 0.31 -8.89 -21.41
N PRO A 125 -0.94 -8.67 -21.94
CA PRO A 125 -2.12 -8.56 -21.11
C PRO A 125 -2.67 -9.93 -20.73
N GLY A 126 -3.35 -10.02 -19.58
CA GLY A 126 -4.17 -11.17 -19.23
C GLY A 126 -5.47 -11.28 -20.04
N GLY A 127 -6.10 -12.45 -19.97
CA GLY A 127 -7.42 -12.73 -20.54
C GLY A 127 -8.57 -12.14 -19.73
N LYS A 128 -9.82 -12.55 -20.10
CA LYS A 128 -11.07 -12.13 -19.44
C LYS A 128 -12.04 -13.29 -19.37
N GLU A 129 -11.61 -14.40 -18.77
CA GLU A 129 -12.34 -15.68 -18.83
C GLU A 129 -12.95 -16.09 -17.48
N VAL A 130 -12.36 -15.61 -16.34
CA VAL A 130 -12.68 -16.16 -15.04
C VAL A 130 -13.33 -15.11 -14.14
N ALA A 131 -14.61 -15.34 -13.81
CA ALA A 131 -15.34 -14.53 -12.84
C ALA A 131 -15.14 -15.08 -11.41
N ILE A 132 -14.66 -14.23 -10.51
CA ILE A 132 -14.46 -14.52 -9.08
C ILE A 132 -15.21 -13.45 -8.27
N PRO A 133 -15.74 -13.75 -7.07
CA PRO A 133 -16.39 -12.74 -6.24
C PRO A 133 -15.46 -11.57 -5.93
N LEU A 134 -15.97 -10.35 -6.12
CA LEU A 134 -15.29 -9.09 -5.77
C LEU A 134 -15.46 -8.77 -4.29
N ASN A 135 -14.59 -7.90 -3.79
CA ASN A 135 -14.64 -7.37 -2.43
C ASN A 135 -14.69 -8.47 -1.36
N THR A 136 -13.86 -9.50 -1.56
CA THR A 136 -13.63 -10.59 -0.60
C THR A 136 -12.16 -10.56 -0.16
N PRO A 137 -11.81 -11.04 1.04
CA PRO A 137 -10.43 -11.00 1.51
C PRO A 137 -9.43 -11.63 0.53
N VAL A 138 -8.26 -11.01 0.39
CA VAL A 138 -7.15 -11.47 -0.44
C VAL A 138 -5.84 -11.47 0.36
N VAL A 139 -4.81 -12.11 -0.18
CA VAL A 139 -3.43 -11.95 0.29
C VAL A 139 -2.68 -11.14 -0.75
N CYS A 140 -2.08 -10.03 -0.33
CA CYS A 140 -1.32 -9.14 -1.20
C CYS A 140 -0.01 -8.76 -0.49
N GLY A 141 1.14 -8.98 -1.13
CA GLY A 141 2.44 -8.73 -0.52
C GLY A 141 2.65 -9.44 0.83
N GLY A 142 2.10 -10.65 0.99
CA GLY A 142 2.16 -11.43 2.23
C GLY A 142 1.22 -10.95 3.34
N VAL A 143 0.40 -9.92 3.11
CA VAL A 143 -0.56 -9.36 4.07
C VAL A 143 -1.98 -9.76 3.69
N SER A 144 -2.77 -10.23 4.66
CA SER A 144 -4.22 -10.43 4.49
C SER A 144 -4.92 -9.07 4.49
N VAL A 145 -5.71 -8.80 3.44
CA VAL A 145 -6.45 -7.56 3.26
C VAL A 145 -7.92 -7.86 3.16
N ALA A 146 -8.70 -7.35 4.10
CA ALA A 146 -10.15 -7.48 4.12
C ALA A 146 -10.84 -6.23 3.53
N PRO A 147 -12.08 -6.35 3.06
CA PRO A 147 -12.87 -5.19 2.63
C PRO A 147 -12.94 -4.11 3.70
N GLY A 148 -12.61 -2.87 3.33
CA GLY A 148 -12.67 -1.72 4.23
C GLY A 148 -11.47 -1.54 5.15
N ASP A 149 -10.46 -2.41 5.15
CA ASP A 149 -9.18 -2.13 5.78
C ASP A 149 -8.57 -0.85 5.20
N ILE A 150 -7.85 -0.08 5.99
CA ILE A 150 -7.23 1.14 5.50
C ILE A 150 -5.86 0.80 4.90
N VAL A 151 -5.67 1.17 3.65
CA VAL A 151 -4.38 1.04 2.96
C VAL A 151 -3.72 2.40 2.86
N VAL A 152 -2.47 2.49 3.28
CA VAL A 152 -1.61 3.68 3.11
C VAL A 152 -0.36 3.26 2.36
N ALA A 153 -0.07 3.92 1.26
CA ALA A 153 1.07 3.58 0.40
C ALA A 153 1.81 4.82 -0.10
N ASP A 154 3.13 4.78 -0.08
CA ASP A 154 4.03 5.75 -0.69
C ASP A 154 5.35 5.09 -1.12
N GLU A 155 6.40 5.87 -1.36
CA GLU A 155 7.72 5.36 -1.79
C GLU A 155 8.42 4.45 -0.76
N GLU A 156 8.06 4.55 0.52
CA GLU A 156 8.64 3.73 1.60
C GLU A 156 7.98 2.34 1.71
N GLY A 157 6.76 2.19 1.22
CA GLY A 157 6.05 0.92 1.25
C GLY A 157 4.54 1.04 1.44
N ILE A 158 3.93 -0.07 1.89
CA ILE A 158 2.48 -0.21 1.96
C ILE A 158 2.10 -0.78 3.32
N ALA A 159 1.35 0.01 4.07
CA ALA A 159 0.77 -0.39 5.35
C ALA A 159 -0.73 -0.71 5.19
N VAL A 160 -1.18 -1.76 5.87
CA VAL A 160 -2.58 -2.18 5.92
C VAL A 160 -3.05 -2.15 7.37
N ILE A 161 -4.05 -1.34 7.64
CA ILE A 161 -4.62 -1.19 8.98
C ILE A 161 -6.00 -1.87 8.99
N PRO A 162 -6.19 -2.94 9.77
CA PRO A 162 -7.51 -3.55 9.91
C PRO A 162 -8.54 -2.51 10.34
N HIS A 163 -9.71 -2.51 9.69
CA HIS A 163 -10.77 -1.52 9.95
C HIS A 163 -11.09 -1.40 11.43
N ALA A 164 -11.15 -2.52 12.15
CA ALA A 164 -11.45 -2.54 13.59
C ALA A 164 -10.36 -1.88 14.46
N GLN A 165 -9.14 -1.71 13.94
CA GLN A 165 -8.01 -1.08 14.65
C GLN A 165 -7.76 0.37 14.22
N ALA A 166 -8.48 0.86 13.22
CA ALA A 166 -8.17 2.13 12.56
C ALA A 166 -8.10 3.31 13.54
N GLU A 167 -9.06 3.42 14.47
CA GLU A 167 -9.10 4.50 15.47
C GLU A 167 -7.88 4.49 16.40
N ALA A 168 -7.60 3.33 16.97
CA ALA A 168 -6.47 3.17 17.89
C ALA A 168 -5.12 3.38 17.19
N VAL A 169 -4.98 2.89 15.97
CA VAL A 169 -3.76 3.08 15.16
C VAL A 169 -3.58 4.54 14.79
N LEU A 170 -4.65 5.24 14.35
CA LEU A 170 -4.59 6.65 14.01
C LEU A 170 -4.09 7.49 15.20
N ALA A 171 -4.70 7.30 16.38
CA ALA A 171 -4.32 8.04 17.59
C ALA A 171 -2.84 7.81 17.96
N ARG A 172 -2.38 6.56 17.91
CA ARG A 172 -0.97 6.21 18.21
C ARG A 172 0.00 6.77 17.18
N ALA A 173 -0.35 6.70 15.90
CA ALA A 173 0.50 7.20 14.81
C ALA A 173 0.61 8.73 14.81
N LEU A 174 -0.47 9.45 15.13
CA LEU A 174 -0.44 10.91 15.30
C LEU A 174 0.44 11.32 16.47
N ALA A 175 0.30 10.67 17.64
CA ALA A 175 1.14 10.94 18.80
C ALA A 175 2.64 10.64 18.51
N LYS A 176 2.92 9.60 17.74
CA LYS A 176 4.28 9.27 17.29
C LYS A 176 4.83 10.34 16.35
N ALA A 177 4.06 10.74 15.34
CA ALA A 177 4.46 11.79 14.39
C ALA A 177 4.74 13.14 15.08
N GLU A 178 3.89 13.52 16.04
CA GLU A 178 4.08 14.73 16.85
C GLU A 178 5.37 14.68 17.66
N LYS A 179 5.62 13.56 18.34
CA LYS A 179 6.85 13.35 19.12
C LYS A 179 8.09 13.43 18.24
N ASP A 180 8.09 12.73 17.09
CA ASP A 180 9.23 12.72 16.17
C ASP A 180 9.48 14.09 15.54
N GLY A 181 8.42 14.83 15.23
CA GLY A 181 8.53 16.18 14.68
C GLY A 181 9.00 17.24 15.68
N ALA A 182 8.85 16.98 16.98
CA ALA A 182 9.32 17.88 18.05
C ALA A 182 10.78 17.62 18.45
N GLU A 183 11.35 16.47 18.11
CA GLU A 183 12.72 16.08 18.50
C GLU A 183 13.76 16.68 17.54
N THR A 184 14.75 17.40 18.11
CA THR A 184 15.89 17.88 17.30
C THR A 184 16.87 16.75 17.02
N LEU A 185 17.63 16.85 15.91
CA LEU A 185 18.65 15.85 15.58
C LEU A 185 19.69 15.69 16.69
N ASP A 186 20.13 16.78 17.33
CA ASP A 186 21.12 16.74 18.42
C ASP A 186 20.58 16.02 19.66
N ALA A 187 19.31 16.25 20.01
CA ALA A 187 18.64 15.55 21.11
C ALA A 187 18.50 14.06 20.81
N TRP A 188 18.07 13.73 19.58
CA TRP A 188 17.96 12.36 19.11
C TRP A 188 19.32 11.65 19.11
N GLU A 189 20.38 12.28 18.57
CA GLU A 189 21.73 11.71 18.50
C GLU A 189 22.24 11.38 19.90
N SER A 190 22.13 12.32 20.85
CA SER A 190 22.56 12.13 22.23
C SER A 190 21.85 10.94 22.90
N ALA A 191 20.52 10.88 22.80
CA ALA A 191 19.71 9.81 23.36
C ALA A 191 20.00 8.46 22.69
N HIS A 192 20.11 8.46 21.36
CA HIS A 192 20.41 7.27 20.56
C HIS A 192 21.78 6.70 20.90
N ARG A 193 22.82 7.53 20.94
CA ARG A 193 24.19 7.15 21.31
C ARG A 193 24.22 6.48 22.70
N ALA A 194 23.64 7.15 23.70
CA ALA A 194 23.58 6.61 25.06
C ALA A 194 22.89 5.22 25.10
N ARG A 195 21.81 5.08 24.37
CA ARG A 195 21.08 3.80 24.25
C ARG A 195 21.91 2.71 23.57
N ILE A 196 22.62 3.04 22.49
CA ILE A 196 23.47 2.07 21.77
C ILE A 196 24.62 1.61 22.66
N GLU A 197 25.33 2.51 23.33
CA GLU A 197 26.41 2.18 24.25
C GLU A 197 25.93 1.27 25.39
N GLU A 198 24.75 1.55 25.96
CA GLU A 198 24.15 0.69 26.98
C GLU A 198 23.84 -0.72 26.45
N ILE A 199 23.30 -0.84 25.21
CA ILE A 199 23.02 -2.13 24.59
C ILE A 199 24.31 -2.90 24.34
N LEU A 200 25.36 -2.25 23.80
CA LEU A 200 26.65 -2.87 23.52
C LEU A 200 27.29 -3.40 24.80
N ARG A 201 27.32 -2.58 25.86
CA ARG A 201 27.85 -2.98 27.16
C ARG A 201 27.10 -4.19 27.72
N ARG A 202 25.76 -4.20 27.65
CA ARG A 202 24.94 -5.32 28.12
C ARG A 202 25.16 -6.61 27.32
N LYS A 203 25.54 -6.47 26.04
CA LYS A 203 25.89 -7.60 25.16
C LYS A 203 27.38 -8.02 25.24
N GLY A 204 28.18 -7.38 26.12
CA GLY A 204 29.60 -7.70 26.29
C GLY A 204 30.49 -7.29 25.12
N TYR A 205 30.02 -6.35 24.27
CA TYR A 205 30.86 -5.81 23.20
C TYR A 205 31.95 -4.92 23.81
N VAL A 206 33.21 -5.26 23.54
CA VAL A 206 34.41 -4.47 23.91
C VAL A 206 35.00 -4.02 22.57
N GLY A 207 34.79 -2.76 22.22
CA GLY A 207 35.35 -2.12 21.04
C GLY A 207 36.52 -1.21 21.39
#